data_68a8bd2efd05daa6d3f1181ce811aa07
#
_entry.id   68a8bd2efd05daa6d3f1181ce811aa07
#
_cell.length_a   1.000
_cell.length_b   1.000
_cell.length_c   1.000
_cell.angle_alpha   90.00
_cell.angle_beta   90.00
_cell.angle_gamma   90.00
#
_symmetry.space_group_name_H-M   'P 1'
#
loop_
_entity.id
_entity.type
_entity.pdbx_description
1 polymer ?
#
loop_
_entity_poly.entity_id
_entity_poly.type
_entity_poly.pdbx_seq_one_letter_code
_entity_poly.pdbx_strand_id
1 'polypeptide(L)'
;MPDAVELLKTLKKAAVEAVDATKPVQVCYGKVTGTSPLKILVDQKLTLGEGQLVLTRNVIDYQMDISVSHWTVAETKHTHPVTSGGTATATSHRHQYKGKKKITVHNALQNGDAVVLIREQGGQKYIVIDRIKPIPKTEGEWI
;
A
#
# COMPACT_ATOMS: atom_id res chain seq x y z
N MET A 1 -52.67 -7.29 21.34
CA MET A 1 -52.26 -7.05 19.95
C MET A 1 -51.16 -5.99 19.91
N PRO A 2 -50.09 -6.22 19.21
CA PRO A 2 -49.13 -5.15 18.96
C PRO A 2 -49.82 -4.03 18.16
N ASP A 3 -49.53 -2.81 18.47
CA ASP A 3 -50.02 -1.65 17.73
C ASP A 3 -49.30 -1.50 16.35
N ALA A 4 -49.80 -0.60 15.51
CA ALA A 4 -49.24 -0.38 14.17
C ALA A 4 -47.78 0.09 14.20
N VAL A 5 -47.38 0.78 15.26
CA VAL A 5 -45.97 1.25 15.43
C VAL A 5 -45.04 0.09 15.73
N GLU A 6 -45.45 -0.85 16.60
CA GLU A 6 -44.67 -2.05 16.89
C GLU A 6 -44.54 -2.98 15.68
N LEU A 7 -45.63 -3.14 14.92
CA LEU A 7 -45.59 -3.92 13.69
C LEU A 7 -44.63 -3.31 12.68
N LEU A 8 -44.64 -1.98 12.51
CA LEU A 8 -43.74 -1.27 11.61
C LEU A 8 -42.26 -1.44 12.04
N LYS A 9 -41.99 -1.34 13.34
CA LYS A 9 -40.63 -1.60 13.87
C LYS A 9 -40.15 -3.02 13.59
N THR A 10 -41.02 -4.00 13.78
CA THR A 10 -40.71 -5.41 13.50
C THR A 10 -40.44 -5.65 12.03
N LEU A 11 -41.24 -5.07 11.13
CA LEU A 11 -41.00 -5.17 9.68
C LEU A 11 -39.69 -4.52 9.25
N LYS A 12 -39.38 -3.33 9.77
CA LYS A 12 -38.12 -2.66 9.50
C LYS A 12 -36.92 -3.47 9.98
N LYS A 13 -36.99 -4.02 11.17
CA LYS A 13 -35.94 -4.89 11.74
C LYS A 13 -35.76 -6.14 10.89
N ALA A 14 -36.85 -6.80 10.49
CA ALA A 14 -36.77 -7.97 9.63
C ALA A 14 -36.13 -7.65 8.26
N ALA A 15 -36.48 -6.52 7.67
CA ALA A 15 -35.89 -6.08 6.41
C ALA A 15 -34.38 -5.84 6.52
N VAL A 16 -33.92 -5.18 7.57
CA VAL A 16 -32.49 -4.93 7.83
C VAL A 16 -31.75 -6.24 8.06
N GLU A 17 -32.31 -7.13 8.87
CA GLU A 17 -31.72 -8.45 9.13
C GLU A 17 -31.62 -9.30 7.87
N ALA A 18 -32.62 -9.22 6.99
CA ALA A 18 -32.61 -9.94 5.71
C ALA A 18 -31.47 -9.41 4.79
N VAL A 19 -31.27 -8.11 4.72
CA VAL A 19 -30.15 -7.51 3.97
C VAL A 19 -28.81 -7.92 4.57
N ASP A 20 -28.65 -7.85 5.89
CA ASP A 20 -27.43 -8.22 6.57
C ASP A 20 -27.11 -9.72 6.39
N ALA A 21 -28.11 -10.57 6.32
CA ALA A 21 -27.94 -12.00 6.09
C ALA A 21 -27.33 -12.30 4.71
N THR A 22 -27.52 -11.44 3.72
CA THR A 22 -26.90 -11.58 2.39
C THR A 22 -25.43 -11.17 2.38
N LYS A 23 -24.94 -10.60 3.47
CA LYS A 23 -23.58 -10.07 3.61
C LYS A 23 -23.21 -9.16 2.45
N PRO A 24 -23.83 -7.98 2.35
CA PRO A 24 -23.57 -7.05 1.26
C PRO A 24 -22.11 -6.54 1.29
N VAL A 25 -21.66 -5.95 0.21
CA VAL A 25 -20.37 -5.29 0.12
C VAL A 25 -20.26 -4.24 1.22
N GLN A 26 -19.14 -4.26 1.94
CA GLN A 26 -18.92 -3.38 3.07
C GLN A 26 -17.45 -2.99 3.17
N VAL A 27 -17.20 -1.73 3.54
CA VAL A 27 -15.87 -1.27 3.90
C VAL A 27 -15.56 -1.71 5.33
N CYS A 28 -14.39 -2.33 5.50
CA CYS A 28 -13.93 -2.84 6.78
C CYS A 28 -12.53 -2.27 7.09
N TYR A 29 -12.20 -2.26 8.37
CA TYR A 29 -10.89 -1.87 8.84
C TYR A 29 -10.26 -3.03 9.61
N GLY A 30 -8.96 -3.21 9.42
CA GLY A 30 -8.25 -4.30 10.05
C GLY A 30 -6.83 -3.94 10.42
N LYS A 31 -6.18 -4.90 11.07
CA LYS A 31 -4.79 -4.79 11.48
C LYS A 31 -4.06 -6.08 11.12
N VAL A 32 -2.88 -5.94 10.54
CA VAL A 32 -2.02 -7.08 10.22
C VAL A 32 -1.47 -7.66 11.51
N THR A 33 -1.76 -8.95 11.74
CA THR A 33 -1.31 -9.69 12.93
C THR A 33 -0.21 -10.69 12.64
N GLY A 34 0.04 -10.98 11.38
CA GLY A 34 1.13 -11.86 10.93
C GLY A 34 1.37 -11.70 9.44
N THR A 35 2.60 -11.94 9.00
CA THR A 35 3.00 -11.75 7.60
C THR A 35 3.41 -13.03 6.89
N SER A 36 3.71 -14.08 7.63
CA SER A 36 4.13 -15.36 7.05
C SER A 36 3.53 -16.54 7.84
N PRO A 37 2.31 -16.99 7.51
CA PRO A 37 1.39 -16.48 6.48
C PRO A 37 0.73 -15.14 6.86
N LEU A 38 0.25 -14.41 5.86
CA LEU A 38 -0.44 -13.15 6.09
C LEU A 38 -1.76 -13.38 6.82
N LYS A 39 -1.96 -12.65 7.91
CA LYS A 39 -3.19 -12.65 8.70
C LYS A 39 -3.60 -11.23 9.04
N ILE A 40 -4.87 -10.95 8.88
CA ILE A 40 -5.46 -9.64 9.18
C ILE A 40 -6.64 -9.84 10.11
N LEU A 41 -6.62 -9.15 11.24
CA LEU A 41 -7.72 -9.10 12.18
C LEU A 41 -8.66 -7.97 11.79
N VAL A 42 -9.89 -8.30 11.40
CA VAL A 42 -10.91 -7.34 10.95
C VAL A 42 -11.88 -7.06 12.09
N ASP A 43 -12.15 -5.76 12.32
CA ASP A 43 -13.09 -5.29 13.34
C ASP A 43 -12.85 -5.89 14.73
N GLN A 44 -11.62 -6.28 15.02
CA GLN A 44 -11.19 -6.92 16.29
C GLN A 44 -11.91 -8.25 16.59
N LYS A 45 -12.56 -8.84 15.60
CA LYS A 45 -13.37 -10.04 15.77
C LYS A 45 -13.00 -11.21 14.88
N LEU A 46 -12.61 -10.93 13.64
CA LEU A 46 -12.42 -11.95 12.62
C LEU A 46 -11.00 -11.91 12.07
N THR A 47 -10.29 -13.02 12.19
CA THR A 47 -8.96 -13.17 11.59
C THR A 47 -9.09 -13.79 10.21
N LEU A 48 -8.59 -13.08 9.19
CA LEU A 48 -8.58 -13.53 7.80
C LEU A 48 -7.20 -14.08 7.44
N GLY A 49 -7.18 -15.22 6.78
CA GLY A 49 -5.97 -15.84 6.23
C GLY A 49 -5.81 -15.55 4.74
N GLU A 50 -4.69 -16.00 4.16
CA GLU A 50 -4.33 -15.73 2.76
C GLU A 50 -5.40 -16.17 1.76
N GLY A 51 -6.10 -17.29 2.02
CA GLY A 51 -7.15 -17.80 1.14
C GLY A 51 -8.38 -16.90 1.03
N GLN A 52 -8.55 -15.97 1.96
CA GLN A 52 -9.68 -15.04 2.02
C GLN A 52 -9.30 -13.62 1.60
N LEU A 53 -8.02 -13.37 1.33
CA LEU A 53 -7.49 -12.04 1.05
C LEU A 53 -7.13 -11.90 -0.43
N VAL A 54 -7.58 -10.80 -1.02
CA VAL A 54 -7.16 -10.34 -2.34
C VAL A 54 -6.32 -9.08 -2.14
N LEU A 55 -5.06 -9.13 -2.55
CA LEU A 55 -4.12 -8.03 -2.32
C LEU A 55 -4.01 -7.16 -3.56
N THR A 56 -4.14 -5.86 -3.39
CA THR A 56 -3.85 -4.88 -4.42
C THR A 56 -2.35 -4.59 -4.47
N ARG A 57 -1.89 -3.98 -5.55
CA ARG A 57 -0.49 -3.56 -5.68
C ARG A 57 -0.03 -2.63 -4.56
N ASN A 58 -0.93 -1.90 -3.96
CA ASN A 58 -0.60 -0.95 -2.87
C ASN A 58 -0.08 -1.64 -1.61
N VAL A 59 -0.30 -2.93 -1.46
CA VAL A 59 0.04 -3.69 -0.25
C VAL A 59 0.95 -4.88 -0.51
N ILE A 60 1.57 -4.93 -1.68
CA ILE A 60 2.57 -5.95 -2.05
C ILE A 60 3.83 -5.28 -2.58
N ASP A 61 4.93 -6.02 -2.58
CA ASP A 61 6.13 -5.62 -3.29
C ASP A 61 5.90 -5.77 -4.80
N TYR A 62 6.36 -4.81 -5.58
CA TYR A 62 6.22 -4.87 -7.03
C TYR A 62 7.38 -4.17 -7.72
N GLN A 63 7.55 -4.49 -8.99
CA GLN A 63 8.54 -3.85 -9.85
C GLN A 63 7.87 -2.87 -10.81
N MET A 64 8.55 -1.78 -11.08
CA MET A 64 8.11 -0.82 -12.07
C MET A 64 9.30 -0.24 -12.82
N ASP A 65 9.03 0.17 -14.05
CA ASP A 65 10.02 0.85 -14.87
C ASP A 65 9.88 2.35 -14.69
N ILE A 66 11.00 3.01 -14.49
CA ILE A 66 11.07 4.48 -14.40
C ILE A 66 12.01 5.02 -15.45
N SER A 67 11.72 6.21 -15.96
CA SER A 67 12.63 6.97 -16.80
C SER A 67 13.32 8.02 -15.93
N VAL A 68 14.62 8.07 -16.01
CA VAL A 68 15.44 9.00 -15.25
C VAL A 68 16.21 9.90 -16.20
N SER A 69 16.21 11.19 -15.93
CA SER A 69 17.03 12.16 -16.64
C SER A 69 17.51 13.20 -15.63
N HIS A 70 18.78 13.15 -15.30
CA HIS A 70 19.39 14.11 -14.37
C HIS A 70 20.86 14.33 -14.68
N TRP A 71 21.39 15.43 -14.18
CA TRP A 71 22.80 15.75 -14.24
C TRP A 71 23.42 15.54 -12.86
N THR A 72 24.64 15.02 -12.85
CA THR A 72 25.42 14.98 -11.60
C THR A 72 25.76 16.40 -11.16
N VAL A 73 26.07 16.56 -9.89
CA VAL A 73 26.69 17.78 -9.40
C VAL A 73 28.06 17.94 -10.11
N ALA A 74 28.43 19.16 -10.43
CA ALA A 74 29.74 19.40 -11.03
C ALA A 74 30.87 18.93 -10.07
N GLU A 75 31.64 17.98 -10.54
CA GLU A 75 32.76 17.49 -9.78
C GLU A 75 33.95 18.45 -9.87
N THR A 76 34.65 18.57 -8.76
CA THR A 76 35.93 19.32 -8.72
C THR A 76 36.99 18.63 -9.58
N LYS A 77 38.04 19.33 -9.91
CA LYS A 77 39.14 18.85 -10.75
C LYS A 77 39.57 17.43 -10.38
N HIS A 78 39.59 16.54 -11.33
CA HIS A 78 40.09 15.18 -11.20
C HIS A 78 40.99 14.84 -12.41
N THR A 79 41.84 13.84 -12.23
CA THR A 79 42.80 13.46 -13.28
C THR A 79 42.37 12.11 -13.90
N HIS A 80 42.56 12.00 -15.19
CA HIS A 80 42.36 10.76 -15.94
C HIS A 80 43.73 10.27 -16.48
N PRO A 81 43.96 8.95 -16.43
CA PRO A 81 45.13 8.41 -17.14
C PRO A 81 44.89 8.54 -18.66
N VAL A 82 45.92 9.04 -19.35
CA VAL A 82 45.90 9.13 -20.80
C VAL A 82 46.79 8.08 -21.43
N THR A 83 46.49 7.66 -22.67
CA THR A 83 47.14 6.54 -23.37
C THR A 83 48.63 6.77 -23.64
N SER A 84 49.13 7.99 -23.54
CA SER A 84 50.52 8.35 -23.77
C SER A 84 51.40 8.31 -22.52
N GLY A 85 50.93 7.75 -21.40
CA GLY A 85 51.70 7.57 -20.17
C GLY A 85 51.74 8.77 -19.23
N GLY A 86 50.88 9.77 -19.46
CA GLY A 86 50.68 10.92 -18.57
C GLY A 86 49.32 10.94 -17.91
N THR A 87 49.03 11.99 -17.14
CA THR A 87 47.71 12.30 -16.59
C THR A 87 47.24 13.64 -17.13
N ALA A 88 45.94 13.69 -17.51
CA ALA A 88 45.31 14.96 -17.88
C ALA A 88 44.37 15.39 -16.77
N THR A 89 44.43 16.68 -16.40
CA THR A 89 43.51 17.28 -15.44
C THR A 89 42.31 17.80 -16.19
N ALA A 90 41.13 17.23 -15.89
CA ALA A 90 39.87 17.71 -16.44
C ALA A 90 39.37 18.92 -15.64
N THR A 91 38.79 19.88 -16.34
CA THR A 91 38.04 20.95 -15.70
C THR A 91 36.76 20.39 -15.06
N SER A 92 36.21 21.09 -14.09
CA SER A 92 34.92 20.73 -13.48
C SER A 92 33.86 20.52 -14.55
N HIS A 93 33.20 19.36 -14.53
CA HIS A 93 32.17 19.01 -15.49
C HIS A 93 31.06 18.17 -14.84
N ARG A 94 29.96 18.06 -15.55
CA ARG A 94 28.77 17.28 -15.12
C ARG A 94 28.58 16.09 -16.04
N HIS A 95 28.05 15.03 -15.47
CA HIS A 95 27.62 13.88 -16.25
C HIS A 95 26.11 13.81 -16.31
N GLN A 96 25.59 13.59 -17.50
CA GLN A 96 24.18 13.35 -17.67
C GLN A 96 23.90 11.85 -17.51
N TYR A 97 22.96 11.56 -16.67
CA TYR A 97 22.39 10.23 -16.58
C TYR A 97 20.96 10.26 -17.17
N LYS A 98 20.76 9.53 -18.27
CA LYS A 98 19.46 9.42 -18.94
C LYS A 98 19.22 7.98 -19.32
N GLY A 99 18.08 7.43 -18.90
CA GLY A 99 17.74 6.05 -19.24
C GLY A 99 16.54 5.52 -18.48
N LYS A 100 16.20 4.29 -18.81
CA LYS A 100 15.16 3.54 -18.06
C LYS A 100 15.83 2.67 -17.03
N LYS A 101 15.19 2.62 -15.86
CA LYS A 101 15.59 1.71 -14.77
C LYS A 101 14.40 0.91 -14.31
N LYS A 102 14.65 -0.30 -13.89
CA LYS A 102 13.69 -1.10 -13.17
C LYS A 102 13.96 -0.93 -11.67
N ILE A 103 12.94 -0.57 -10.93
CA ILE A 103 12.99 -0.45 -9.49
C ILE A 103 12.03 -1.43 -8.84
N THR A 104 12.37 -1.87 -7.64
CA THR A 104 11.48 -2.65 -6.80
C THR A 104 10.94 -1.73 -5.71
N VAL A 105 9.63 -1.66 -5.63
CA VAL A 105 8.95 -0.92 -4.57
C VAL A 105 8.60 -1.90 -3.46
N HIS A 106 9.16 -1.70 -2.28
CA HIS A 106 8.91 -2.53 -1.10
C HIS A 106 7.69 -2.02 -0.36
N ASN A 107 6.55 -2.54 -0.73
CA ASN A 107 5.26 -2.06 -0.25
C ASN A 107 4.44 -3.12 0.48
N ALA A 108 5.02 -4.30 0.71
CA ALA A 108 4.36 -5.39 1.42
C ALA A 108 3.91 -4.96 2.81
N LEU A 109 2.81 -5.53 3.24
CA LEU A 109 2.27 -5.31 4.58
C LEU A 109 3.22 -5.86 5.63
N GLN A 110 3.33 -5.12 6.72
CA GLN A 110 4.12 -5.49 7.89
C GLN A 110 3.20 -5.70 9.08
N ASN A 111 3.67 -6.49 10.04
CA ASN A 111 2.94 -6.73 11.27
C ASN A 111 2.64 -5.41 11.98
N GLY A 112 1.40 -5.21 12.38
CA GLY A 112 0.94 -3.99 13.01
C GLY A 112 0.36 -2.93 12.06
N ASP A 113 0.47 -3.11 10.73
CA ASP A 113 -0.12 -2.18 9.77
C ASP A 113 -1.65 -2.17 9.88
N ALA A 114 -2.22 -0.98 9.93
CA ALA A 114 -3.66 -0.79 9.79
C ALA A 114 -4.02 -0.76 8.29
N VAL A 115 -5.10 -1.41 7.94
CA VAL A 115 -5.52 -1.55 6.54
C VAL A 115 -7.01 -1.27 6.38
N VAL A 116 -7.39 -0.83 5.19
CA VAL A 116 -8.78 -0.73 4.75
C VAL A 116 -9.07 -1.86 3.76
N LEU A 117 -10.18 -2.53 3.98
CA LEU A 117 -10.61 -3.66 3.16
C LEU A 117 -12.03 -3.44 2.64
N ILE A 118 -12.34 -4.07 1.52
CA ILE A 118 -13.71 -4.19 1.02
C ILE A 118 -14.08 -5.67 1.09
N ARG A 119 -15.17 -5.97 1.83
CA ARG A 119 -15.74 -7.30 1.87
C ARG A 119 -16.56 -7.52 0.60
N GLU A 120 -16.28 -8.57 -0.14
CA GLU A 120 -17.12 -8.98 -1.25
C GLU A 120 -18.49 -9.45 -0.76
N GLN A 121 -19.48 -9.33 -1.62
CA GLN A 121 -20.82 -9.85 -1.32
C GLN A 121 -20.75 -11.35 -0.99
N GLY A 122 -21.42 -11.76 0.07
CA GLY A 122 -21.33 -13.11 0.61
C GLY A 122 -20.28 -13.29 1.69
N GLY A 123 -19.36 -12.34 1.85
CA GLY A 123 -18.36 -12.32 2.93
C GLY A 123 -17.29 -13.39 2.84
N GLN A 124 -17.04 -13.96 1.66
CA GLN A 124 -16.06 -15.04 1.46
C GLN A 124 -14.65 -14.52 1.21
N LYS A 125 -14.53 -13.34 0.60
CA LYS A 125 -13.27 -12.71 0.28
C LYS A 125 -13.27 -11.24 0.68
N TYR A 126 -12.08 -10.75 0.96
CA TYR A 126 -11.82 -9.37 1.34
C TYR A 126 -10.70 -8.81 0.48
N ILE A 127 -10.96 -7.67 -0.16
CA ILE A 127 -9.97 -6.97 -0.97
C ILE A 127 -9.26 -5.97 -0.07
N VAL A 128 -7.96 -6.13 0.10
CA VAL A 128 -7.13 -5.17 0.85
C VAL A 128 -6.78 -4.03 -0.10
N ILE A 129 -7.35 -2.86 0.13
CA ILE A 129 -7.18 -1.70 -0.74
C ILE A 129 -5.87 -1.00 -0.49
N ASP A 130 -5.57 -0.69 0.76
CA ASP A 130 -4.38 0.06 1.13
C ASP A 130 -4.14 -0.02 2.64
N ARG A 131 -2.96 0.43 3.06
CA ARG A 131 -2.67 0.66 4.47
C ARG A 131 -3.08 2.05 4.87
N ILE A 132 -3.46 2.21 6.12
CA ILE A 132 -3.80 3.49 6.73
C ILE A 132 -2.58 3.91 7.55
N LYS A 133 -2.00 5.05 7.22
CA LYS A 133 -0.91 5.63 7.99
C LYS A 133 -1.37 6.93 8.64
N PRO A 134 -0.90 7.23 9.86
CA PRO A 134 -1.12 8.55 10.43
C PRO A 134 -0.49 9.61 9.53
N ILE A 135 -1.08 10.80 9.51
CA ILE A 135 -0.52 11.95 8.76
C ILE A 135 0.91 12.17 9.28
N PRO A 136 1.93 12.11 8.41
CA PRO A 136 3.29 12.36 8.84
C PRO A 136 3.41 13.77 9.39
N LYS A 137 4.03 13.89 10.55
CA LYS A 137 4.43 15.18 11.07
C LYS A 137 5.58 15.69 10.19
N THR A 138 5.31 16.69 9.40
CA THR A 138 6.35 17.36 8.63
C THR A 138 7.14 18.26 9.57
N GLU A 139 8.21 17.76 10.12
CA GLU A 139 9.22 18.58 10.77
C GLU A 139 10.24 18.96 9.69
N GLY A 140 10.00 19.95 8.94
CA GLY A 140 10.82 20.68 7.98
C GLY A 140 12.25 20.25 7.62
N GLU A 141 12.66 19.03 7.87
CA GLU A 141 13.97 18.52 7.49
C GLU A 141 13.87 17.65 6.24
N TRP A 142 14.68 18.01 5.28
CA TRP A 142 14.89 17.20 4.09
C TRP A 142 15.84 16.04 4.43
N ILE A 143 15.37 14.86 4.16
CA ILE A 143 16.24 13.68 4.17
C ILE A 143 16.78 13.42 2.79
#